data_114459476d8ce7cab01116307c1c22a7
#
_entry.id   114459476d8ce7cab01116307c1c22a7
#
_cell.length_a   1.000
_cell.length_b   1.000
_cell.length_c   1.000
_cell.angle_alpha   90.00
_cell.angle_beta   90.00
_cell.angle_gamma   90.00
#
_symmetry.space_group_name_H-M   'P 1'
#
loop_
_entity.id
_entity.type
_entity.pdbx_description
1 polymer ?
#
loop_
_entity_poly.entity_id
_entity_poly.type
_entity_poly.pdbx_seq_one_letter_code
_entity_poly.pdbx_strand_id
1 'polypeptide(L)'
;GLFKGNLQVMVGNLYDAPEYRSKRDQAFSLFYMAINIGAMYAPTAATKMTDWMLGKYNLFYESQIPALAHQFLNGTISAENKEALAALQSAQGFTGDMATFCSTYIEKLSEAYNYGFGVACISLIISMAIYMGFRSTFKHADVNTKQAQASHAPQEELSPAETKQRITALLLVFAVVLFFWMAFHQNGLTMTFFARDYTANQVTGLDRIGFDVINLTLLVIAVYGGFAIAQSTTSKGKTIAGIVTVAALAALGIK
;
A
#
# COMPACT_ATOMS: atom_id res chain seq x y z
N GLY A 1 2.51 14.54 0.76
CA GLY A 1 2.81 15.02 2.12
C GLY A 1 1.66 15.79 2.77
N LEU A 2 1.14 16.82 2.13
CA LEU A 2 0.12 17.73 2.70
C LEU A 2 -1.23 17.05 3.03
N PHE A 3 -1.62 16.06 2.27
CA PHE A 3 -2.92 15.40 2.41
C PHE A 3 -2.97 14.42 3.60
N LYS A 4 -1.92 13.62 3.79
CA LYS A 4 -1.89 12.55 4.81
C LYS A 4 -1.98 13.07 6.25
N GLY A 5 -1.25 14.14 6.57
CA GLY A 5 -1.25 14.72 7.93
C GLY A 5 -2.60 15.30 8.32
N ASN A 6 -3.27 15.97 7.39
CA ASN A 6 -4.56 16.62 7.64
C ASN A 6 -5.70 15.62 7.90
N LEU A 7 -5.68 14.44 7.25
CA LEU A 7 -6.69 13.41 7.46
C LEU A 7 -6.67 12.85 8.89
N GLN A 8 -5.47 12.62 9.45
CA GLN A 8 -5.35 12.14 10.82
C GLN A 8 -5.87 13.16 11.84
N VAL A 9 -5.54 14.43 11.64
CA VAL A 9 -6.05 15.54 12.47
C VAL A 9 -7.56 15.62 12.37
N MET A 10 -8.12 15.52 11.16
CA MET A 10 -9.57 15.55 10.94
C MET A 10 -10.29 14.39 11.65
N VAL A 11 -9.75 13.17 11.61
CA VAL A 11 -10.29 12.02 12.36
C VAL A 11 -10.26 12.32 13.86
N GLY A 12 -9.18 12.90 14.39
CA GLY A 12 -9.13 13.33 15.79
C GLY A 12 -10.21 14.32 16.16
N ASN A 13 -10.37 15.36 15.34
CA ASN A 13 -11.34 16.45 15.57
C ASN A 13 -12.80 15.97 15.49
N LEU A 14 -13.12 14.96 14.65
CA LEU A 14 -14.45 14.37 14.57
C LEU A 14 -14.93 13.76 15.89
N TYR A 15 -13.99 13.33 16.75
CA TYR A 15 -14.27 12.64 18.02
C TYR A 15 -13.83 13.46 19.25
N ASP A 16 -13.60 14.77 19.11
CA ASP A 16 -13.22 15.64 20.23
C ASP A 16 -14.40 15.99 21.16
N ALA A 17 -15.65 15.91 20.66
CA ALA A 17 -16.84 16.14 21.48
C ALA A 17 -16.91 15.13 22.65
N PRO A 18 -17.30 15.56 23.87
CA PRO A 18 -17.33 14.73 25.07
C PRO A 18 -18.10 13.41 24.88
N GLU A 19 -19.16 13.43 24.09
CA GLU A 19 -20.03 12.28 23.78
C GLU A 19 -19.32 11.20 22.96
N TYR A 20 -18.35 11.59 22.12
CA TYR A 20 -17.65 10.68 21.20
C TYR A 20 -16.22 10.38 21.60
N ARG A 21 -15.69 11.06 22.62
CA ARG A 21 -14.30 10.96 23.05
C ARG A 21 -13.88 9.52 23.43
N SER A 22 -14.79 8.75 24.03
CA SER A 22 -14.56 7.33 24.35
C SER A 22 -14.42 6.41 23.13
N LYS A 23 -14.87 6.87 21.95
CA LYS A 23 -14.79 6.11 20.68
C LYS A 23 -13.62 6.55 19.80
N ARG A 24 -12.83 7.53 20.24
CA ARG A 24 -11.73 8.11 19.44
C ARG A 24 -10.68 7.06 19.07
N ASP A 25 -10.27 6.21 20.02
CA ASP A 25 -9.28 5.16 19.77
C ASP A 25 -9.80 4.09 18.80
N GLN A 26 -11.09 3.77 18.88
CA GLN A 26 -11.74 2.86 17.93
C GLN A 26 -11.78 3.47 16.52
N ALA A 27 -12.03 4.78 16.41
CA ALA A 27 -12.03 5.48 15.13
C ALA A 27 -10.62 5.48 14.48
N PHE A 28 -9.58 5.73 15.25
CA PHE A 28 -8.20 5.61 14.76
C PHE A 28 -7.87 4.19 14.35
N SER A 29 -8.27 3.18 15.11
CA SER A 29 -8.08 1.77 14.76
C SER A 29 -8.76 1.44 13.43
N LEU A 30 -9.97 1.91 13.21
CA LEU A 30 -10.72 1.72 11.96
C LEU A 30 -10.03 2.43 10.78
N PHE A 31 -9.53 3.64 11.01
CA PHE A 31 -8.79 4.42 10.02
C PHE A 31 -7.51 3.70 9.59
N TYR A 32 -6.71 3.19 10.54
CA TYR A 32 -5.51 2.41 10.23
C TYR A 32 -5.84 1.08 9.57
N MET A 33 -6.92 0.41 9.96
CA MET A 33 -7.40 -0.80 9.28
C MET A 33 -7.71 -0.53 7.81
N ALA A 34 -8.38 0.57 7.49
CA ALA A 34 -8.66 0.96 6.11
C ALA A 34 -7.38 1.21 5.30
N ILE A 35 -6.36 1.85 5.91
CA ILE A 35 -5.03 2.02 5.29
C ILE A 35 -4.39 0.66 4.98
N ASN A 36 -4.43 -0.28 5.92
CA ASN A 36 -3.83 -1.61 5.74
C ASN A 36 -4.55 -2.42 4.66
N ILE A 37 -5.88 -2.33 4.59
CA ILE A 37 -6.66 -2.94 3.50
C ILE A 37 -6.21 -2.36 2.15
N GLY A 38 -6.08 -1.03 2.04
CA GLY A 38 -5.57 -0.37 0.84
C GLY A 38 -4.16 -0.84 0.47
N ALA A 39 -3.27 -0.94 1.46
CA ALA A 39 -1.89 -1.39 1.25
C ALA A 39 -1.81 -2.85 0.77
N MET A 40 -2.75 -3.71 1.16
CA MET A 40 -2.81 -5.10 0.71
C MET A 40 -3.22 -5.21 -0.77
N TYR A 41 -4.18 -4.40 -1.22
CA TYR A 41 -4.70 -4.50 -2.59
C TYR A 41 -3.97 -3.64 -3.62
N ALA A 42 -3.41 -2.49 -3.21
CA ALA A 42 -2.81 -1.54 -4.14
C ALA A 42 -1.63 -2.12 -4.97
N PRO A 43 -0.68 -2.88 -4.40
CA PRO A 43 0.38 -3.50 -5.19
C PRO A 43 -0.16 -4.46 -6.25
N THR A 44 -1.11 -5.31 -5.88
CA THR A 44 -1.73 -6.28 -6.81
C THR A 44 -2.47 -5.57 -7.94
N ALA A 45 -3.20 -4.50 -7.66
CA ALA A 45 -3.90 -3.72 -8.67
C ALA A 45 -2.92 -3.05 -9.63
N ALA A 46 -1.83 -2.47 -9.12
CA ALA A 46 -0.79 -1.85 -9.93
C ALA A 46 -0.07 -2.88 -10.81
N THR A 47 0.31 -4.03 -10.25
CA THR A 47 0.97 -5.12 -10.99
C THR A 47 0.06 -5.64 -12.11
N LYS A 48 -1.20 -5.94 -11.81
CA LYS A 48 -2.14 -6.42 -12.85
C LYS A 48 -2.36 -5.40 -13.96
N MET A 49 -2.35 -4.11 -13.66
CA MET A 49 -2.44 -3.08 -14.69
C MET A 49 -1.18 -3.04 -15.55
N THR A 50 0.00 -3.19 -14.94
CA THR A 50 1.28 -3.29 -15.64
C THR A 50 1.32 -4.51 -16.56
N ASP A 51 0.92 -5.68 -16.05
CA ASP A 51 0.85 -6.92 -16.83
C ASP A 51 -0.14 -6.84 -17.99
N TRP A 52 -1.31 -6.25 -17.75
CA TRP A 52 -2.31 -6.02 -18.79
C TRP A 52 -1.78 -5.11 -19.91
N MET A 53 -1.03 -4.08 -19.56
CA MET A 53 -0.45 -3.16 -20.53
C MET A 53 0.67 -3.83 -21.33
N LEU A 54 1.57 -4.57 -20.69
CA LEU A 54 2.61 -5.36 -21.37
C LEU A 54 1.99 -6.42 -22.29
N GLY A 55 0.91 -7.07 -21.84
CA GLY A 55 0.19 -8.08 -22.62
C GLY A 55 -0.37 -7.56 -23.95
N LYS A 56 -0.66 -6.26 -24.08
CA LYS A 56 -1.05 -5.64 -25.36
C LYS A 56 0.05 -5.70 -26.42
N TYR A 57 1.29 -5.80 -25.98
CA TYR A 57 2.47 -5.90 -26.85
C TYR A 57 3.02 -7.34 -26.91
N ASN A 58 2.25 -8.32 -26.43
CA ASN A 58 2.68 -9.72 -26.27
C ASN A 58 3.95 -9.86 -25.43
N LEU A 59 4.13 -8.97 -24.45
CA LEU A 59 5.22 -9.00 -23.50
C LEU A 59 4.66 -9.37 -22.11
N PHE A 60 5.50 -9.98 -21.28
CA PHE A 60 5.20 -10.21 -19.87
C PHE A 60 6.33 -9.68 -19.00
N TYR A 61 6.00 -9.36 -17.75
CA TYR A 61 6.97 -8.82 -16.82
C TYR A 61 7.99 -9.88 -16.42
N GLU A 62 9.26 -9.53 -16.61
CA GLU A 62 10.39 -10.32 -16.12
C GLU A 62 11.43 -9.39 -15.48
N SER A 63 11.71 -9.63 -14.20
CA SER A 63 12.50 -8.71 -13.36
C SER A 63 13.96 -8.57 -13.81
N GLN A 64 14.51 -9.56 -14.49
CA GLN A 64 15.90 -9.57 -14.95
C GLN A 64 16.11 -8.76 -16.22
N ILE A 65 15.10 -8.71 -17.10
CA ILE A 65 15.24 -8.08 -18.43
C ILE A 65 15.68 -6.62 -18.35
N PRO A 66 15.12 -5.73 -17.51
CA PRO A 66 15.52 -4.33 -17.50
C PRO A 66 17.01 -4.12 -17.20
N ALA A 67 17.54 -4.86 -16.23
CA ALA A 67 18.95 -4.74 -15.85
C ALA A 67 19.88 -5.25 -16.97
N LEU A 68 19.56 -6.41 -17.54
CA LEU A 68 20.33 -7.01 -18.63
C LEU A 68 20.23 -6.18 -19.92
N ALA A 69 19.04 -5.64 -20.22
CA ALA A 69 18.83 -4.79 -21.39
C ALA A 69 19.63 -3.48 -21.30
N HIS A 70 19.69 -2.84 -20.13
CA HIS A 70 20.53 -1.68 -19.92
C HIS A 70 22.03 -2.01 -20.05
N GLN A 71 22.48 -3.13 -19.51
CA GLN A 71 23.88 -3.57 -19.69
C GLN A 71 24.20 -3.83 -21.16
N PHE A 72 23.27 -4.43 -21.90
CA PHE A 72 23.45 -4.69 -23.34
C PHE A 72 23.55 -3.39 -24.14
N LEU A 73 22.61 -2.46 -23.95
CA LEU A 73 22.59 -1.17 -24.65
C LEU A 73 23.79 -0.28 -24.32
N ASN A 74 24.33 -0.38 -23.11
CA ASN A 74 25.52 0.35 -22.69
C ASN A 74 26.83 -0.36 -23.06
N GLY A 75 26.78 -1.56 -23.66
CA GLY A 75 27.97 -2.32 -24.03
C GLY A 75 28.76 -2.91 -22.85
N THR A 76 28.16 -3.01 -21.65
CA THR A 76 28.78 -3.50 -20.41
C THR A 76 28.36 -4.92 -20.05
N ILE A 77 27.61 -5.60 -20.90
CA ILE A 77 27.07 -6.93 -20.65
C ILE A 77 28.18 -8.00 -20.76
N SER A 78 28.21 -8.95 -19.81
CA SER A 78 29.06 -10.12 -19.88
C SER A 78 28.55 -11.16 -20.90
N ALA A 79 29.41 -12.08 -21.34
CA ALA A 79 28.99 -13.12 -22.29
C ALA A 79 27.87 -14.01 -21.72
N GLU A 80 27.96 -14.38 -20.44
CA GLU A 80 26.94 -15.15 -19.72
C GLU A 80 25.59 -14.41 -19.64
N ASN A 81 25.63 -13.15 -19.28
CA ASN A 81 24.42 -12.30 -19.19
C ASN A 81 23.78 -12.07 -20.58
N LYS A 82 24.58 -12.01 -21.64
CA LYS A 82 24.08 -11.90 -23.01
C LYS A 82 23.34 -13.17 -23.45
N GLU A 83 23.84 -14.34 -23.07
CA GLU A 83 23.17 -15.62 -23.32
C GLU A 83 21.86 -15.73 -22.54
N ALA A 84 21.87 -15.35 -21.25
CA ALA A 84 20.67 -15.27 -20.43
C ALA A 84 19.61 -14.31 -21.04
N LEU A 85 20.04 -13.15 -21.52
CA LEU A 85 19.14 -12.18 -22.16
C LEU A 85 18.54 -12.74 -23.47
N ALA A 86 19.31 -13.51 -24.25
CA ALA A 86 18.82 -14.16 -25.48
C ALA A 86 17.77 -15.23 -25.17
N ALA A 87 17.96 -16.00 -24.09
CA ALA A 87 16.98 -16.96 -23.62
C ALA A 87 15.67 -16.26 -23.19
N LEU A 88 15.77 -15.15 -22.48
CA LEU A 88 14.63 -14.33 -22.06
C LEU A 88 13.90 -13.68 -23.26
N GLN A 89 14.62 -13.20 -24.26
CA GLN A 89 14.04 -12.70 -25.51
C GLN A 89 13.22 -13.80 -26.21
N SER A 90 13.77 -15.00 -26.29
CA SER A 90 13.09 -16.15 -26.89
C SER A 90 11.85 -16.55 -26.11
N ALA A 91 11.93 -16.52 -24.77
CA ALA A 91 10.79 -16.79 -23.89
C ALA A 91 9.66 -15.75 -24.07
N GLN A 92 10.00 -14.49 -24.35
CA GLN A 92 9.02 -13.43 -24.69
C GLN A 92 8.41 -13.61 -26.08
N GLY A 93 8.89 -14.53 -26.92
CA GLY A 93 8.43 -14.73 -28.29
C GLY A 93 8.80 -13.57 -29.25
N PHE A 94 9.79 -12.77 -28.88
CA PHE A 94 10.21 -11.63 -29.69
C PHE A 94 11.15 -12.05 -30.83
N THR A 95 10.76 -11.76 -32.06
CA THR A 95 11.49 -12.24 -33.28
C THR A 95 12.45 -11.20 -33.88
N GLY A 96 12.62 -10.03 -33.27
CA GLY A 96 13.53 -8.97 -33.71
C GLY A 96 14.97 -9.16 -33.23
N ASP A 97 15.84 -8.23 -33.59
CA ASP A 97 17.21 -8.18 -33.06
C ASP A 97 17.25 -7.81 -31.57
N MET A 98 18.34 -8.16 -30.91
CA MET A 98 18.50 -7.96 -29.47
C MET A 98 18.42 -6.48 -29.06
N ALA A 99 18.96 -5.55 -29.85
CA ALA A 99 18.95 -4.15 -29.54
C ALA A 99 17.52 -3.58 -29.58
N THR A 100 16.76 -3.96 -30.61
CA THR A 100 15.34 -3.60 -30.74
C THR A 100 14.51 -4.22 -29.62
N PHE A 101 14.76 -5.47 -29.25
CA PHE A 101 14.11 -6.10 -28.09
C PHE A 101 14.33 -5.29 -26.82
N CYS A 102 15.61 -5.00 -26.49
CA CYS A 102 15.96 -4.27 -25.27
C CYS A 102 15.31 -2.89 -25.20
N SER A 103 15.40 -2.11 -26.28
CA SER A 103 14.81 -0.77 -26.32
C SER A 103 13.29 -0.81 -26.24
N THR A 104 12.64 -1.70 -26.99
CA THR A 104 11.19 -1.89 -26.95
C THR A 104 10.70 -2.33 -25.58
N TYR A 105 11.37 -3.31 -24.97
CA TYR A 105 10.97 -3.79 -23.65
C TYR A 105 11.05 -2.70 -22.58
N ILE A 106 12.16 -1.93 -22.54
CA ILE A 106 12.34 -0.82 -21.60
C ILE A 106 11.28 0.25 -21.82
N GLU A 107 11.02 0.64 -23.08
CA GLU A 107 10.01 1.64 -23.43
C GLU A 107 8.61 1.19 -22.98
N LYS A 108 8.21 -0.04 -23.34
CA LYS A 108 6.88 -0.56 -23.02
C LYS A 108 6.70 -0.85 -21.54
N LEU A 109 7.76 -1.25 -20.84
CA LEU A 109 7.73 -1.39 -19.38
C LEU A 109 7.58 -0.03 -18.69
N SER A 110 8.28 1.01 -19.16
CA SER A 110 8.12 2.37 -18.64
C SER A 110 6.69 2.89 -18.86
N GLU A 111 6.13 2.66 -20.03
CA GLU A 111 4.73 2.97 -20.33
C GLU A 111 3.77 2.21 -19.40
N ALA A 112 3.99 0.91 -19.22
CA ALA A 112 3.18 0.06 -18.35
C ALA A 112 3.22 0.52 -16.88
N TYR A 113 4.36 0.96 -16.38
CA TYR A 113 4.46 1.56 -15.04
C TYR A 113 3.63 2.85 -14.91
N ASN A 114 3.59 3.69 -15.94
CA ASN A 114 2.75 4.89 -15.94
C ASN A 114 1.26 4.52 -15.79
N TYR A 115 0.80 3.45 -16.45
CA TYR A 115 -0.56 2.92 -16.24
C TYR A 115 -0.76 2.35 -14.84
N GLY A 116 0.23 1.68 -14.28
CA GLY A 116 0.22 1.22 -12.88
C GLY A 116 0.04 2.39 -11.90
N PHE A 117 0.76 3.50 -12.10
CA PHE A 117 0.56 4.74 -11.34
C PHE A 117 -0.81 5.39 -11.61
N GLY A 118 -1.38 5.20 -12.78
CA GLY A 118 -2.72 5.66 -13.13
C GLY A 118 -3.80 5.12 -12.19
N VAL A 119 -3.63 3.89 -11.67
CA VAL A 119 -4.52 3.31 -10.65
C VAL A 119 -4.57 4.18 -9.39
N ALA A 120 -3.41 4.68 -8.94
CA ALA A 120 -3.34 5.60 -7.80
C ALA A 120 -4.03 6.93 -8.09
N CYS A 121 -3.89 7.46 -9.31
CA CYS A 121 -4.57 8.71 -9.73
C CYS A 121 -6.09 8.54 -9.71
N ILE A 122 -6.62 7.44 -10.24
CA ILE A 122 -8.06 7.14 -10.22
C ILE A 122 -8.55 7.02 -8.78
N SER A 123 -7.83 6.31 -7.94
CA SER A 123 -8.14 6.16 -6.51
C SER A 123 -8.21 7.52 -5.79
N LEU A 124 -7.27 8.43 -6.09
CA LEU A 124 -7.28 9.80 -5.53
C LEU A 124 -8.47 10.62 -6.03
N ILE A 125 -8.84 10.50 -7.31
CA ILE A 125 -10.01 11.19 -7.87
C ILE A 125 -11.29 10.70 -7.19
N ILE A 126 -11.45 9.38 -7.03
CA ILE A 126 -12.59 8.79 -6.33
C ILE A 126 -12.64 9.26 -4.87
N SER A 127 -11.50 9.24 -4.17
CA SER A 127 -11.39 9.72 -2.79
C SER A 127 -11.78 11.20 -2.67
N MET A 128 -11.34 12.04 -3.60
CA MET A 128 -11.68 13.45 -3.63
C MET A 128 -13.17 13.65 -3.91
N ALA A 129 -13.76 12.89 -4.83
CA ALA A 129 -15.19 12.96 -5.13
C ALA A 129 -16.05 12.57 -3.92
N ILE A 130 -15.67 11.50 -3.22
CA ILE A 130 -16.32 11.08 -1.96
C ILE A 130 -16.21 12.19 -0.91
N TYR A 131 -15.00 12.73 -0.69
CA TYR A 131 -14.78 13.81 0.27
C TYR A 131 -15.63 15.03 -0.05
N MET A 132 -15.68 15.46 -1.31
CA MET A 132 -16.48 16.60 -1.73
C MET A 132 -17.98 16.35 -1.58
N GLY A 133 -18.46 15.14 -1.92
CA GLY A 133 -19.86 14.75 -1.78
C GLY A 133 -20.34 14.73 -0.32
N PHE A 134 -19.48 14.30 0.59
CA PHE A 134 -19.78 14.22 2.02
C PHE A 134 -19.24 15.38 2.85
N ARG A 135 -18.73 16.44 2.22
CA ARG A 135 -18.12 17.59 2.89
C ARG A 135 -19.03 18.22 3.96
N SER A 136 -20.34 18.24 3.73
CA SER A 136 -21.30 18.77 4.70
C SER A 136 -21.28 18.03 6.05
N THR A 137 -21.00 16.72 6.02
CA THR A 137 -20.90 15.87 7.21
C THR A 137 -19.64 16.18 8.03
N PHE A 138 -18.58 16.64 7.37
CA PHE A 138 -17.27 16.89 8.00
C PHE A 138 -17.03 18.37 8.35
N LYS A 139 -17.99 19.28 8.06
CA LYS A 139 -17.80 20.71 8.28
C LYS A 139 -17.41 21.08 9.72
N HIS A 140 -17.90 20.36 10.71
CA HIS A 140 -17.61 20.62 12.12
C HIS A 140 -16.19 20.18 12.52
N ALA A 141 -15.57 19.27 11.75
CA ALA A 141 -14.21 18.79 11.98
C ALA A 141 -13.17 19.56 11.15
N ASP A 142 -13.61 20.26 10.10
CA ASP A 142 -12.79 21.13 9.25
C ASP A 142 -12.63 22.50 9.94
N VAL A 143 -11.83 22.52 11.00
CA VAL A 143 -11.59 23.72 11.79
C VAL A 143 -10.76 24.68 10.95
N ASN A 144 -11.41 25.69 10.37
CA ASN A 144 -10.72 26.82 9.79
C ASN A 144 -9.78 27.44 10.85
N THR A 145 -8.55 27.70 10.48
CA THR A 145 -7.50 28.25 11.36
C THR A 145 -7.99 29.47 12.17
N LYS A 146 -8.93 30.24 11.62
CA LYS A 146 -9.58 31.36 12.31
C LYS A 146 -10.58 30.93 13.41
N GLN A 147 -11.26 29.78 13.24
CA GLN A 147 -12.17 29.24 14.26
C GLN A 147 -11.39 28.48 15.35
N ALA A 148 -10.28 27.83 14.99
CA ALA A 148 -9.37 27.21 15.94
C ALA A 148 -8.75 28.27 16.88
N GLN A 149 -8.42 29.45 16.35
CA GLN A 149 -7.93 30.57 17.16
C GLN A 149 -9.03 31.21 18.03
N ALA A 150 -10.31 31.15 17.63
CA ALA A 150 -11.42 31.69 18.39
C ALA A 150 -12.00 30.75 19.46
N SER A 151 -11.79 29.44 19.32
CA SER A 151 -12.30 28.41 20.24
C SER A 151 -11.27 27.91 21.25
N HIS A 152 -10.00 28.27 21.10
CA HIS A 152 -9.04 28.08 22.15
C HIS A 152 -9.22 29.18 23.20
N ALA A 153 -9.42 28.79 24.44
CA ALA A 153 -9.20 29.63 25.61
C ALA A 153 -7.87 30.39 25.45
N PRO A 154 -7.73 31.59 26.04
CA PRO A 154 -6.55 32.44 25.81
C PRO A 154 -5.31 31.55 25.85
N GLN A 155 -4.61 31.46 24.72
CA GLN A 155 -3.33 30.78 24.66
C GLN A 155 -2.47 31.51 25.67
N GLU A 156 -2.16 30.87 26.81
CA GLU A 156 -1.08 31.33 27.65
C GLU A 156 0.11 31.53 26.73
N GLU A 157 0.52 32.80 26.55
CA GLU A 157 1.71 33.13 25.79
C GLU A 157 2.89 32.42 26.48
N LEU A 158 3.34 31.34 25.84
CA LEU A 158 4.46 30.55 26.35
C LEU A 158 5.66 31.47 26.51
N SER A 159 6.30 31.42 27.64
CA SER A 159 7.54 32.14 27.86
C SER A 159 8.60 31.75 26.80
N PRO A 160 9.51 32.60 26.40
CA PRO A 160 10.59 32.28 25.45
C PRO A 160 11.40 31.05 25.88
N ALA A 161 11.53 30.79 27.17
CA ALA A 161 12.23 29.65 27.74
C ALA A 161 11.46 28.34 27.51
N GLU A 162 10.15 28.33 27.75
CA GLU A 162 9.26 27.17 27.51
C GLU A 162 9.17 26.86 26.01
N THR A 163 9.10 27.88 25.17
CA THR A 163 9.10 27.71 23.70
C THR A 163 10.39 27.04 23.24
N LYS A 164 11.56 27.50 23.75
CA LYS A 164 12.85 26.91 23.45
C LYS A 164 12.93 25.45 23.91
N GLN A 165 12.44 25.14 25.11
CA GLN A 165 12.42 23.78 25.64
C GLN A 165 11.56 22.84 24.79
N ARG A 166 10.36 23.28 24.37
CA ARG A 166 9.47 22.52 23.47
C ARG A 166 10.08 22.28 22.11
N ILE A 167 10.71 23.31 21.52
CA ILE A 167 11.41 23.18 20.22
C ILE A 167 12.58 22.19 20.37
N THR A 168 13.35 22.25 21.44
CA THR A 168 14.47 21.33 21.67
C THR A 168 13.96 19.89 21.81
N ALA A 169 12.90 19.68 22.59
CA ALA A 169 12.28 18.36 22.71
C ALA A 169 11.77 17.83 21.36
N LEU A 170 11.13 18.68 20.55
CA LEU A 170 10.67 18.33 19.20
C LEU A 170 11.84 17.94 18.28
N LEU A 171 12.94 18.68 18.30
CA LEU A 171 14.13 18.37 17.51
C LEU A 171 14.77 17.03 17.92
N LEU A 172 14.81 16.73 19.22
CA LEU A 172 15.29 15.44 19.72
C LEU A 172 14.40 14.30 19.24
N VAL A 173 13.07 14.47 19.29
CA VAL A 173 12.13 13.48 18.74
C VAL A 173 12.36 13.29 17.25
N PHE A 174 12.53 14.36 16.48
CA PHE A 174 12.81 14.26 15.04
C PHE A 174 14.11 13.52 14.76
N ALA A 175 15.15 13.72 15.56
CA ALA A 175 16.41 12.99 15.41
C ALA A 175 16.19 11.46 15.57
N VAL A 176 15.43 11.04 16.58
CA VAL A 176 15.09 9.62 16.78
C VAL A 176 14.21 9.08 15.65
N VAL A 177 13.21 9.85 15.23
CA VAL A 177 12.28 9.48 14.17
C VAL A 177 13.00 9.32 12.82
N LEU A 178 14.05 10.09 12.56
CA LEU A 178 14.88 9.95 11.37
C LEU A 178 15.49 8.54 11.27
N PHE A 179 16.11 8.05 12.34
CA PHE A 179 16.71 6.71 12.39
C PHE A 179 15.63 5.61 12.28
N PHE A 180 14.48 5.82 12.93
CA PHE A 180 13.34 4.90 12.79
C PHE A 180 12.91 4.75 11.33
N TRP A 181 12.69 5.86 10.61
CA TRP A 181 12.26 5.81 9.21
C TRP A 181 13.33 5.27 8.29
N MET A 182 14.61 5.54 8.57
CA MET A 182 15.72 4.96 7.84
C MET A 182 15.70 3.42 7.94
N ALA A 183 15.51 2.87 9.15
CA ALA A 183 15.39 1.43 9.34
C ALA A 183 14.10 0.86 8.72
N PHE A 184 12.96 1.54 8.88
CA PHE A 184 11.67 1.11 8.36
C PHE A 184 11.66 0.99 6.83
N HIS A 185 12.30 1.92 6.12
CA HIS A 185 12.37 1.90 4.66
C HIS A 185 13.23 0.76 4.09
N GLN A 186 14.07 0.12 4.91
CA GLN A 186 14.81 -1.07 4.48
C GLN A 186 13.89 -2.24 4.13
N ASN A 187 12.68 -2.32 4.67
CA ASN A 187 11.69 -3.33 4.28
C ASN A 187 11.36 -3.29 2.79
N GLY A 188 11.21 -2.09 2.22
CA GLY A 188 10.86 -1.91 0.81
C GLY A 188 12.06 -1.95 -0.14
N LEU A 189 13.27 -1.91 0.36
CA LEU A 189 14.49 -1.87 -0.45
C LEU A 189 15.37 -3.09 -0.20
N THR A 190 16.08 -3.13 0.92
CA THR A 190 17.06 -4.19 1.22
C THR A 190 16.41 -5.56 1.35
N MET A 191 15.26 -5.66 2.03
CA MET A 191 14.55 -6.92 2.19
C MET A 191 13.95 -7.42 0.87
N THR A 192 13.54 -6.54 -0.02
CA THR A 192 13.06 -6.92 -1.36
C THR A 192 14.20 -7.49 -2.20
N PHE A 193 15.37 -6.88 -2.19
CA PHE A 193 16.55 -7.43 -2.87
C PHE A 193 16.99 -8.76 -2.27
N PHE A 194 17.04 -8.85 -0.95
CA PHE A 194 17.33 -10.09 -0.26
C PHE A 194 16.37 -11.22 -0.64
N ALA A 195 15.07 -10.93 -0.63
CA ALA A 195 14.04 -11.90 -1.01
C ALA A 195 14.23 -12.37 -2.46
N ARG A 196 14.49 -11.44 -3.38
CA ARG A 196 14.74 -11.77 -4.80
C ARG A 196 15.95 -12.69 -4.98
N ASP A 197 17.06 -12.42 -4.28
CA ASP A 197 18.34 -13.06 -4.55
C ASP A 197 18.55 -14.35 -3.72
N TYR A 198 17.89 -14.46 -2.56
CA TYR A 198 18.15 -15.52 -1.57
C TYR A 198 16.93 -16.35 -1.16
N THR A 199 15.73 -16.06 -1.69
CA THR A 199 14.53 -16.85 -1.38
C THR A 199 14.00 -17.58 -2.61
N ALA A 200 13.17 -18.61 -2.38
CA ALA A 200 12.53 -19.34 -3.47
C ALA A 200 11.58 -18.43 -4.26
N ASN A 201 11.77 -18.37 -5.58
CA ASN A 201 10.95 -17.57 -6.49
C ASN A 201 9.67 -18.27 -6.95
N GLN A 202 9.52 -19.55 -6.63
CA GLN A 202 8.35 -20.34 -6.98
C GLN A 202 7.82 -21.07 -5.75
N VAL A 203 6.50 -21.07 -5.61
CA VAL A 203 5.79 -21.70 -4.49
C VAL A 203 4.78 -22.67 -5.07
N THR A 204 4.73 -23.88 -4.52
CA THR A 204 3.82 -24.96 -4.96
C THR A 204 2.97 -25.46 -3.81
N GLY A 205 1.84 -26.08 -4.15
CA GLY A 205 0.96 -26.70 -3.15
C GLY A 205 0.29 -25.70 -2.21
N LEU A 206 0.14 -26.08 -0.94
CA LEU A 206 -0.55 -25.29 0.08
C LEU A 206 0.15 -23.96 0.41
N ASP A 207 1.44 -23.88 0.23
CA ASP A 207 2.20 -22.64 0.48
C ASP A 207 1.75 -21.49 -0.41
N ARG A 208 1.19 -21.80 -1.60
CA ARG A 208 0.64 -20.80 -2.53
C ARG A 208 -0.50 -19.98 -1.92
N ILE A 209 -1.21 -20.52 -0.93
CA ILE A 209 -2.29 -19.80 -0.25
C ILE A 209 -1.76 -18.51 0.39
N GLY A 210 -0.55 -18.55 0.95
CA GLY A 210 0.08 -17.40 1.61
C GLY A 210 0.57 -16.30 0.66
N PHE A 211 0.64 -16.56 -0.66
CA PHE A 211 1.22 -15.62 -1.64
C PHE A 211 0.20 -15.05 -2.63
N ASP A 212 -1.05 -15.48 -2.57
CA ASP A 212 -2.16 -14.92 -3.35
C ASP A 212 -3.02 -13.99 -2.49
N VAL A 213 -3.22 -12.74 -2.94
CA VAL A 213 -3.94 -11.72 -2.16
C VAL A 213 -5.41 -12.09 -1.91
N ILE A 214 -6.03 -12.83 -2.84
CA ILE A 214 -7.42 -13.27 -2.68
C ILE A 214 -7.49 -14.37 -1.62
N ASN A 215 -6.57 -15.32 -1.67
CA ASN A 215 -6.48 -16.39 -0.67
C ASN A 215 -6.18 -15.83 0.72
N LEU A 216 -5.24 -14.87 0.83
CA LEU A 216 -4.97 -14.16 2.08
C LEU A 216 -6.20 -13.42 2.61
N THR A 217 -6.97 -12.78 1.73
CA THR A 217 -8.22 -12.11 2.11
C THR A 217 -9.24 -13.11 2.67
N LEU A 218 -9.43 -14.24 2.00
CA LEU A 218 -10.32 -15.30 2.45
C LEU A 218 -9.87 -15.88 3.80
N LEU A 219 -8.58 -16.08 3.99
CA LEU A 219 -7.99 -16.53 5.25
C LEU A 219 -8.26 -15.51 6.38
N VAL A 220 -8.03 -14.23 6.13
CA VAL A 220 -8.32 -13.16 7.10
C VAL A 220 -9.80 -13.14 7.46
N ILE A 221 -10.70 -13.23 6.48
CA ILE A 221 -12.15 -13.29 6.71
C ILE A 221 -12.52 -14.52 7.56
N ALA A 222 -11.92 -15.68 7.28
CA ALA A 222 -12.18 -16.91 8.04
C ALA A 222 -11.72 -16.78 9.51
N VAL A 223 -10.51 -16.22 9.75
CA VAL A 223 -9.97 -16.02 11.09
C VAL A 223 -10.81 -15.02 11.88
N TYR A 224 -11.10 -13.85 11.31
CA TYR A 224 -11.93 -12.84 11.98
C TYR A 224 -13.38 -13.32 12.17
N GLY A 225 -13.92 -14.09 11.22
CA GLY A 225 -15.21 -14.72 11.36
C GLY A 225 -15.23 -15.72 12.54
N GLY A 226 -14.17 -16.52 12.72
CA GLY A 226 -13.99 -17.39 13.88
C GLY A 226 -13.99 -16.62 15.22
N PHE A 227 -13.24 -15.51 15.28
CA PHE A 227 -13.26 -14.63 16.45
C PHE A 227 -14.64 -14.01 16.69
N ALA A 228 -15.34 -13.60 15.63
CA ALA A 228 -16.69 -13.04 15.72
C ALA A 228 -17.70 -14.06 16.25
N ILE A 229 -17.59 -15.35 15.90
CA ILE A 229 -18.39 -16.42 16.48
C ILE A 229 -18.16 -16.53 17.99
N ALA A 230 -16.89 -16.50 18.41
CA ALA A 230 -16.51 -16.64 19.83
C ALA A 230 -16.96 -15.44 20.66
N GLN A 231 -16.86 -14.23 20.12
CA GLN A 231 -17.14 -12.98 20.85
C GLN A 231 -18.59 -12.51 20.76
N SER A 232 -19.37 -13.01 19.82
CA SER A 232 -20.76 -12.58 19.65
C SER A 232 -21.65 -13.09 20.80
N THR A 233 -22.40 -12.18 21.39
CA THR A 233 -23.39 -12.46 22.43
C THR A 233 -24.77 -12.82 21.85
N THR A 234 -25.04 -12.49 20.58
CA THR A 234 -26.32 -12.71 19.92
C THR A 234 -26.31 -13.97 19.03
N SER A 235 -27.37 -14.77 19.07
CA SER A 235 -27.50 -15.96 18.22
C SER A 235 -27.42 -15.59 16.71
N LYS A 236 -28.06 -14.50 16.28
CA LYS A 236 -27.97 -14.00 14.90
C LYS A 236 -26.54 -13.65 14.50
N GLY A 237 -25.80 -13.00 15.39
CA GLY A 237 -24.39 -12.65 15.13
C GLY A 237 -23.52 -13.89 14.94
N LYS A 238 -23.67 -14.91 15.78
CA LYS A 238 -22.97 -16.20 15.63
C LYS A 238 -23.29 -16.89 14.32
N THR A 239 -24.57 -16.91 13.93
CA THR A 239 -25.00 -17.54 12.67
C THR A 239 -24.41 -16.82 11.45
N ILE A 240 -24.49 -15.49 11.41
CA ILE A 240 -23.91 -14.70 10.30
C ILE A 240 -22.40 -14.92 10.21
N ALA A 241 -21.69 -14.80 11.32
CA ALA A 241 -20.25 -15.02 11.38
C ALA A 241 -19.89 -16.45 10.95
N GLY A 242 -20.67 -17.46 11.36
CA GLY A 242 -20.50 -18.85 10.96
C GLY A 242 -20.66 -19.04 9.44
N ILE A 243 -21.70 -18.47 8.84
CA ILE A 243 -21.93 -18.54 7.39
C ILE A 243 -20.75 -17.89 6.63
N VAL A 244 -20.31 -16.71 7.04
CA VAL A 244 -19.20 -16.00 6.42
C VAL A 244 -17.91 -16.81 6.51
N THR A 245 -17.61 -17.38 7.68
CA THR A 245 -16.42 -18.21 7.91
C THR A 245 -16.42 -19.45 7.02
N VAL A 246 -17.54 -20.19 6.98
CA VAL A 246 -17.67 -21.39 6.15
C VAL A 246 -17.57 -21.05 4.67
N ALA A 247 -18.20 -19.97 4.22
CA ALA A 247 -18.11 -19.52 2.84
C ALA A 247 -16.66 -19.15 2.44
N ALA A 248 -15.93 -18.48 3.31
CA ALA A 248 -14.53 -18.14 3.06
C ALA A 248 -13.63 -19.38 2.98
N LEU A 249 -13.81 -20.35 3.90
CA LEU A 249 -13.07 -21.62 3.90
C LEU A 249 -13.40 -22.49 2.69
N ALA A 250 -14.67 -22.54 2.29
CA ALA A 250 -15.09 -23.26 1.09
C ALA A 250 -14.46 -22.63 -0.18
N ALA A 251 -14.44 -21.31 -0.27
CA ALA A 251 -13.80 -20.61 -1.40
C ALA A 251 -12.28 -20.84 -1.46
N LEU A 252 -11.61 -21.00 -0.32
CA LEU A 252 -10.19 -21.39 -0.23
C LEU A 252 -9.94 -22.82 -0.70
N GLY A 253 -10.86 -23.74 -0.41
CA GLY A 253 -10.73 -25.17 -0.76
C GLY A 253 -11.04 -25.49 -2.22
N ILE A 254 -11.69 -24.59 -2.97
CA ILE A 254 -12.04 -24.79 -4.38
C ILE A 254 -10.92 -24.37 -5.33
N LYS A 255 -9.93 -23.61 -4.86
CA LYS A 255 -8.77 -23.14 -5.65
C LYS A 255 -7.55 -24.03 -5.47
#